data_050f39cee37df2d05182988e7426f73a
#
_entry.id   050f39cee37df2d05182988e7426f73a
#
_cell.length_a   1.000
_cell.length_b   1.000
_cell.length_c   1.000
_cell.angle_alpha   90.00
_cell.angle_beta   90.00
_cell.angle_gamma   90.00
#
_symmetry.space_group_name_H-M   'P 1'
#
loop_
_entity.id
_entity.type
_entity.pdbx_description
1 polymer ?
#
loop_
_entity_poly.entity_id
_entity_poly.type
_entity_poly.pdbx_seq_one_letter_code
_entity_poly.pdbx_strand_id
1 'polypeptide(L)'
;MSNFKEQLRRVKAFVFDIDGVLSEQTMLLDTDGNLIRTSSIRDGYAMQRAVNKNYPVGIITGGEITNVLKRYQKLGVNDIYLGSTNKRSDIIDFLKKYRIEASDVLYMGDDLPDLEVMKMVGFPTCPDDAVVEVKQISKYVSNFTGGNGCVRDVIEQVLRLNKHWV
;
A
#
# COMPACT_ATOMS: atom_id res chain seq x y z
N MET A 1 23.22 -1.01 14.37
CA MET A 1 22.03 -1.26 13.51
C MET A 1 20.93 -0.31 13.94
N SER A 2 20.46 0.58 13.07
CA SER A 2 19.31 1.42 13.40
C SER A 2 18.07 0.53 13.55
N ASN A 3 17.32 0.71 14.61
CA ASN A 3 16.10 -0.05 14.85
C ASN A 3 15.10 0.27 13.70
N PHE A 4 14.41 -0.75 13.17
CA PHE A 4 13.39 -0.59 12.13
C PHE A 4 12.41 0.56 12.45
N LYS A 5 11.99 0.69 13.70
CA LYS A 5 11.11 1.79 14.16
C LYS A 5 11.72 3.18 13.96
N GLU A 6 13.03 3.34 14.14
CA GLU A 6 13.69 4.63 13.87
C GLU A 6 13.72 4.94 12.37
N GLN A 7 13.90 3.92 11.55
CA GLN A 7 13.88 4.08 10.10
C GLN A 7 12.50 4.52 9.58
N LEU A 8 11.40 4.05 10.20
CA LEU A 8 10.03 4.45 9.82
C LEU A 8 9.77 5.96 9.91
N ARG A 9 10.53 6.71 10.71
CA ARG A 9 10.43 8.19 10.74
C ARG A 9 10.80 8.84 9.42
N ARG A 10 11.55 8.15 8.58
CA ARG A 10 11.98 8.64 7.27
C ARG A 10 10.92 8.48 6.19
N VAL A 11 9.87 7.70 6.44
CA VAL A 11 8.79 7.49 5.47
C VAL A 11 8.09 8.81 5.18
N LYS A 12 8.05 9.18 3.90
CA LYS A 12 7.41 10.40 3.40
C LYS A 12 6.20 10.13 2.52
N ALA A 13 6.05 8.89 2.03
CA ALA A 13 4.92 8.50 1.20
C ALA A 13 4.58 7.03 1.38
N PHE A 14 3.34 6.68 1.07
CA PHE A 14 2.81 5.32 1.11
C PHE A 14 2.30 4.91 -0.26
N VAL A 15 2.61 3.69 -0.68
CA VAL A 15 2.06 3.10 -1.91
C VAL A 15 1.62 1.67 -1.61
N PHE A 16 0.43 1.32 -2.09
CA PHE A 16 -0.22 0.03 -1.80
C PHE A 16 -0.67 -0.67 -3.08
N ASP A 17 -0.57 -2.00 -3.12
CA ASP A 17 -1.36 -2.81 -4.02
C ASP A 17 -2.82 -2.92 -3.53
N ILE A 18 -3.73 -3.42 -4.36
CA ILE A 18 -5.13 -3.64 -3.98
C ILE A 18 -5.37 -5.09 -3.60
N ASP A 19 -5.24 -6.02 -4.57
CA ASP A 19 -5.62 -7.41 -4.39
C ASP A 19 -4.63 -8.13 -3.46
N GLY A 20 -5.11 -8.59 -2.32
CA GLY A 20 -4.28 -9.18 -1.27
C GLY A 20 -3.64 -8.18 -0.30
N VAL A 21 -3.84 -6.87 -0.47
CA VAL A 21 -3.34 -5.81 0.44
C VAL A 21 -4.49 -4.96 0.97
N LEU A 22 -5.12 -4.14 0.12
CA LEU A 22 -6.28 -3.32 0.47
C LEU A 22 -7.59 -4.12 0.44
N SER A 23 -7.63 -5.23 -0.28
CA SER A 23 -8.69 -6.22 -0.27
C SER A 23 -8.15 -7.59 0.14
N GLU A 24 -9.04 -8.49 0.49
CA GLU A 24 -8.68 -9.90 0.78
C GLU A 24 -8.16 -10.60 -0.48
N GLN A 25 -7.39 -11.67 -0.30
CA GLN A 25 -6.90 -12.50 -1.41
C GLN A 25 -8.00 -13.38 -1.99
N THR A 26 -8.93 -13.83 -1.16
CA THR A 26 -10.09 -14.61 -1.59
C THR A 26 -11.26 -13.67 -1.84
N MET A 27 -11.78 -13.66 -3.05
CA MET A 27 -12.84 -12.75 -3.48
C MET A 27 -14.05 -13.53 -3.99
N LEU A 28 -15.21 -12.91 -3.85
CA LEU A 28 -16.43 -13.39 -4.50
C LEU A 28 -16.42 -13.03 -5.98
N LEU A 29 -17.14 -13.81 -6.78
CA LEU A 29 -17.43 -13.48 -8.19
C LEU A 29 -18.89 -13.02 -8.30
N ASP A 30 -19.16 -12.01 -9.12
CA ASP A 30 -20.51 -11.69 -9.54
C ASP A 30 -20.99 -12.64 -10.65
N THR A 31 -22.24 -12.49 -11.11
CA THR A 31 -22.83 -13.32 -12.16
C THR A 31 -22.15 -13.18 -13.52
N ASP A 32 -21.42 -12.09 -13.73
CA ASP A 32 -20.69 -11.80 -14.97
C ASP A 32 -19.20 -12.21 -14.89
N GLY A 33 -18.80 -12.81 -13.75
CA GLY A 33 -17.45 -13.28 -13.52
C GLY A 33 -16.47 -12.20 -13.05
N ASN A 34 -16.97 -11.02 -12.64
CA ASN A 34 -16.11 -9.98 -12.09
C ASN A 34 -15.81 -10.23 -10.61
N LEU A 35 -14.61 -9.88 -10.17
CA LEU A 35 -14.20 -9.96 -8.78
C LEU A 35 -14.89 -8.87 -7.93
N ILE A 36 -15.53 -9.30 -6.84
CA ILE A 36 -16.09 -8.40 -5.82
C ILE A 36 -15.05 -8.24 -4.71
N ARG A 37 -14.47 -7.05 -4.63
CA ARG A 37 -13.40 -6.74 -3.68
C ARG A 37 -13.95 -6.25 -2.35
N THR A 38 -13.35 -6.72 -1.26
CA THR A 38 -13.57 -6.18 0.07
C THR A 38 -12.83 -4.85 0.24
N SER A 39 -13.24 -4.05 1.22
CA SER A 39 -12.55 -2.81 1.59
C SER A 39 -12.65 -2.60 3.10
N SER A 40 -11.51 -2.62 3.77
CA SER A 40 -11.44 -2.39 5.22
C SER A 40 -11.74 -0.92 5.57
N ILE A 41 -12.70 -0.71 6.48
CA ILE A 41 -13.01 0.63 7.01
C ILE A 41 -11.82 1.17 7.80
N ARG A 42 -11.11 0.31 8.53
CA ARG A 42 -9.96 0.69 9.36
C ARG A 42 -8.77 1.12 8.51
N ASP A 43 -8.49 0.40 7.43
CA ASP A 43 -7.44 0.77 6.47
C ASP A 43 -7.79 2.07 5.77
N GLY A 44 -9.05 2.24 5.35
CA GLY A 44 -9.53 3.48 4.76
C GLY A 44 -9.36 4.70 5.67
N TYR A 45 -9.67 4.55 6.96
CA TYR A 45 -9.45 5.62 7.94
C TYR A 45 -7.96 6.00 8.04
N ALA A 46 -7.08 5.03 8.09
CA ALA A 46 -5.64 5.28 8.17
C ALA A 46 -5.11 6.00 6.92
N MET A 47 -5.54 5.58 5.74
CA MET A 47 -5.18 6.24 4.47
C MET A 47 -5.66 7.69 4.45
N GLN A 48 -6.93 7.95 4.80
CA GLN A 48 -7.46 9.31 4.90
C GLN A 48 -6.68 10.16 5.92
N ARG A 49 -6.30 9.55 7.04
CA ARG A 49 -5.48 10.24 8.05
C ARG A 49 -4.10 10.62 7.49
N ALA A 50 -3.44 9.73 6.76
CA ALA A 50 -2.16 10.01 6.11
C ALA A 50 -2.29 11.16 5.10
N VAL A 51 -3.31 11.12 4.23
CA VAL A 51 -3.61 12.19 3.27
C VAL A 51 -3.81 13.53 3.98
N ASN A 52 -4.61 13.56 5.05
CA ASN A 52 -4.90 14.77 5.82
C ASN A 52 -3.65 15.32 6.56
N LYS A 53 -2.62 14.51 6.72
CA LYS A 53 -1.31 14.89 7.26
C LYS A 53 -0.26 15.16 6.18
N ASN A 54 -0.71 15.34 4.94
CA ASN A 54 0.09 15.67 3.76
C ASN A 54 1.12 14.59 3.36
N TYR A 55 0.86 13.32 3.71
CA TYR A 55 1.61 12.22 3.12
C TYR A 55 0.99 11.87 1.76
N PRO A 56 1.75 11.87 0.67
CA PRO A 56 1.31 11.28 -0.58
C PRO A 56 0.95 9.80 -0.37
N VAL A 57 -0.23 9.41 -0.85
CA VAL A 57 -0.69 8.02 -0.85
C VAL A 57 -1.02 7.62 -2.26
N GLY A 58 -0.37 6.56 -2.75
CA GLY A 58 -0.58 6.00 -4.07
C GLY A 58 -1.12 4.57 -4.01
N ILE A 59 -1.78 4.17 -5.07
CA ILE A 59 -2.24 2.79 -5.30
C ILE A 59 -1.76 2.35 -6.67
N ILE A 60 -1.15 1.16 -6.76
CA ILE A 60 -0.70 0.57 -8.02
C ILE A 60 -1.24 -0.86 -8.08
N THR A 61 -2.12 -1.16 -9.04
CA THR A 61 -2.75 -2.47 -9.19
C THR A 61 -2.80 -2.94 -10.64
N GLY A 62 -2.61 -4.24 -10.86
CA GLY A 62 -2.82 -4.86 -12.17
C GLY A 62 -4.30 -4.96 -12.58
N GLY A 63 -5.23 -4.79 -11.65
CA GLY A 63 -6.67 -4.86 -11.92
C GLY A 63 -7.23 -3.58 -12.54
N GLU A 64 -8.17 -3.73 -13.47
CA GLU A 64 -8.97 -2.62 -14.03
C GLU A 64 -10.27 -2.46 -13.23
N ILE A 65 -10.23 -1.67 -12.13
CA ILE A 65 -11.33 -1.67 -11.16
C ILE A 65 -11.89 -0.27 -10.97
N THR A 66 -12.99 0.04 -11.62
CA THR A 66 -13.62 1.38 -11.58
C THR A 66 -14.38 1.67 -10.28
N ASN A 67 -15.02 0.68 -9.66
CA ASN A 67 -15.80 0.87 -8.43
C ASN A 67 -14.91 1.07 -7.19
N VAL A 68 -13.76 0.40 -7.13
CA VAL A 68 -12.76 0.59 -6.08
C VAL A 68 -12.12 1.97 -6.17
N LEU A 69 -11.90 2.47 -7.39
CA LEU A 69 -11.40 3.82 -7.65
C LEU A 69 -12.21 4.88 -6.89
N LYS A 70 -13.55 4.85 -7.03
CA LYS A 70 -14.46 5.80 -6.35
C LYS A 70 -14.29 5.77 -4.83
N ARG A 71 -14.06 4.58 -4.25
CA ARG A 71 -13.85 4.42 -2.81
C ARG A 71 -12.61 5.17 -2.35
N TYR A 72 -11.48 4.95 -3.00
CA TYR A 72 -10.20 5.55 -2.58
C TYR A 72 -10.12 7.04 -2.91
N GLN A 73 -10.72 7.49 -3.99
CA GLN A 73 -10.85 8.92 -4.28
C GLN A 73 -11.62 9.68 -3.19
N LYS A 74 -12.69 9.09 -2.63
CA LYS A 74 -13.41 9.66 -1.48
C LYS A 74 -12.56 9.76 -0.21
N LEU A 75 -11.50 8.97 -0.08
CA LEU A 75 -10.54 9.06 1.01
C LEU A 75 -9.42 10.08 0.76
N GLY A 76 -9.44 10.75 -0.40
CA GLY A 76 -8.44 11.72 -0.82
C GLY A 76 -7.23 11.12 -1.54
N VAL A 77 -7.27 9.82 -1.88
CA VAL A 77 -6.22 9.18 -2.69
C VAL A 77 -6.51 9.43 -4.16
N ASN A 78 -5.65 10.20 -4.80
CA ASN A 78 -5.82 10.60 -6.19
C ASN A 78 -4.82 9.93 -7.15
N ASP A 79 -3.74 9.39 -6.62
CA ASP A 79 -2.71 8.69 -7.40
C ASP A 79 -3.01 7.19 -7.44
N ILE A 80 -3.84 6.80 -8.41
CA ILE A 80 -4.31 5.42 -8.57
C ILE A 80 -3.99 4.95 -9.98
N TYR A 81 -3.07 4.01 -10.09
CA TYR A 81 -2.60 3.37 -11.31
C TYR A 81 -3.34 2.04 -11.47
N LEU A 82 -4.36 2.02 -12.33
CA LEU A 82 -5.15 0.83 -12.65
C LEU A 82 -4.59 0.11 -13.89
N GLY A 83 -4.80 -1.18 -13.98
CA GLY A 83 -4.37 -1.98 -15.13
C GLY A 83 -2.84 -1.95 -15.32
N SER A 84 -2.09 -1.79 -14.26
CA SER A 84 -0.64 -1.69 -14.31
C SER A 84 -0.01 -2.97 -14.88
N THR A 85 0.61 -2.85 -16.03
CA THR A 85 1.43 -3.93 -16.63
C THR A 85 2.90 -3.83 -16.21
N ASN A 86 3.30 -2.69 -15.62
CA ASN A 86 4.65 -2.44 -15.15
C ASN A 86 4.61 -1.52 -13.92
N LYS A 87 4.44 -2.12 -12.75
CA LYS A 87 4.37 -1.40 -11.46
C LYS A 87 5.62 -0.55 -11.18
N ARG A 88 6.77 -0.93 -11.75
CA ARG A 88 8.01 -0.16 -11.62
C ARG A 88 7.91 1.20 -12.32
N SER A 89 7.33 1.28 -13.51
CA SER A 89 7.16 2.55 -14.20
C SER A 89 6.20 3.47 -13.47
N ASP A 90 5.14 2.90 -12.88
CA ASP A 90 4.12 3.67 -12.16
C ASP A 90 4.67 4.26 -10.87
N ILE A 91 5.48 3.51 -10.11
CA ILE A 91 6.10 4.08 -8.91
C ILE A 91 7.12 5.18 -9.26
N ILE A 92 7.84 5.04 -10.38
CA ILE A 92 8.77 6.09 -10.84
C ILE A 92 8.01 7.38 -11.19
N ASP A 93 6.85 7.26 -11.82
CA ASP A 93 5.98 8.41 -12.09
C ASP A 93 5.52 9.09 -10.79
N PHE A 94 5.03 8.29 -9.84
CA PHE A 94 4.64 8.78 -8.51
C PHE A 94 5.78 9.49 -7.78
N LEU A 95 6.99 8.92 -7.78
CA LEU A 95 8.18 9.52 -7.16
C LEU A 95 8.53 10.87 -7.78
N LYS A 96 8.50 10.96 -9.11
CA LYS A 96 8.76 12.21 -9.84
C LYS A 96 7.74 13.28 -9.52
N LYS A 97 6.46 12.93 -9.50
CA LYS A 97 5.34 13.84 -9.19
C LYS A 97 5.54 14.53 -7.85
N TYR A 98 5.92 13.78 -6.82
CA TYR A 98 6.08 14.29 -5.46
C TYR A 98 7.51 14.70 -5.11
N ARG A 99 8.49 14.49 -6.00
CA ARG A 99 9.91 14.76 -5.77
C ARG A 99 10.43 14.04 -4.51
N ILE A 100 10.07 12.77 -4.37
CA ILE A 100 10.43 11.91 -3.24
C ILE A 100 11.40 10.83 -3.74
N GLU A 101 12.41 10.54 -2.92
CA GLU A 101 13.33 9.44 -3.17
C GLU A 101 12.67 8.09 -2.84
N ALA A 102 12.96 7.07 -3.63
CA ALA A 102 12.44 5.71 -3.38
C ALA A 102 12.78 5.21 -1.97
N SER A 103 13.94 5.62 -1.43
CA SER A 103 14.38 5.28 -0.07
C SER A 103 13.47 5.78 1.05
N ASP A 104 12.60 6.76 0.76
CA ASP A 104 11.68 7.37 1.72
C ASP A 104 10.21 6.89 1.53
N VAL A 105 9.99 5.88 0.67
CA VAL A 105 8.67 5.31 0.39
C VAL A 105 8.47 4.00 1.14
N LEU A 106 7.30 3.85 1.76
CA LEU A 106 6.78 2.59 2.22
C LEU A 106 5.84 2.02 1.14
N TYR A 107 6.18 0.83 0.64
CA TYR A 107 5.35 0.06 -0.29
C TYR A 107 4.88 -1.23 0.37
N MET A 108 3.61 -1.55 0.22
CA MET A 108 3.06 -2.85 0.63
C MET A 108 2.52 -3.61 -0.57
N GLY A 109 3.06 -4.81 -0.78
CA GLY A 109 2.64 -5.77 -1.78
C GLY A 109 2.53 -7.16 -1.15
N ASP A 110 1.93 -8.11 -1.87
CA ASP A 110 1.68 -9.46 -1.35
C ASP A 110 2.14 -10.59 -2.27
N ASP A 111 2.36 -10.32 -3.55
CA ASP A 111 2.65 -11.36 -4.54
C ASP A 111 3.78 -10.96 -5.51
N LEU A 112 4.19 -11.88 -6.36
CA LEU A 112 5.35 -11.76 -7.27
C LEU A 112 5.37 -10.48 -8.13
N PRO A 113 4.23 -9.95 -8.64
CA PRO A 113 4.23 -8.70 -9.39
C PRO A 113 4.75 -7.48 -8.62
N ASP A 114 4.78 -7.54 -7.28
CA ASP A 114 5.25 -6.45 -6.43
C ASP A 114 6.76 -6.45 -6.21
N LEU A 115 7.44 -7.57 -6.45
CA LEU A 115 8.84 -7.76 -6.08
C LEU A 115 9.78 -6.69 -6.65
N GLU A 116 9.59 -6.27 -7.89
CA GLU A 116 10.46 -5.26 -8.51
C GLU A 116 10.34 -3.90 -7.83
N VAL A 117 9.12 -3.47 -7.50
CA VAL A 117 8.89 -2.23 -6.76
C VAL A 117 9.42 -2.35 -5.34
N MET A 118 9.15 -3.44 -4.66
CA MET A 118 9.59 -3.66 -3.28
C MET A 118 11.11 -3.65 -3.12
N LYS A 119 11.86 -4.09 -4.14
CA LYS A 119 13.33 -4.00 -4.17
C LYS A 119 13.86 -2.58 -4.37
N MET A 120 13.04 -1.66 -4.91
CA MET A 120 13.43 -0.27 -5.17
C MET A 120 13.21 0.64 -3.96
N VAL A 121 12.17 0.37 -3.17
CA VAL A 121 11.75 1.28 -2.09
C VAL A 121 12.52 1.07 -0.81
N GLY A 122 12.56 2.11 0.02
CA GLY A 122 13.26 2.04 1.31
C GLY A 122 12.57 1.17 2.36
N PHE A 123 11.24 1.03 2.28
CA PHE A 123 10.43 0.32 3.27
C PHE A 123 9.46 -0.66 2.60
N PRO A 124 9.97 -1.79 2.03
CA PRO A 124 9.11 -2.85 1.56
C PRO A 124 8.45 -3.56 2.73
N THR A 125 7.13 -3.72 2.66
CA THR A 125 6.29 -4.34 3.69
C THR A 125 5.28 -5.27 3.03
N CYS A 126 4.71 -6.20 3.79
CA CYS A 126 3.68 -7.09 3.29
C CYS A 126 2.69 -7.50 4.39
N PRO A 127 1.48 -7.97 4.03
CA PRO A 127 0.55 -8.60 4.97
C PRO A 127 1.05 -9.97 5.42
N ASP A 128 0.42 -10.52 6.47
CA ASP A 128 0.79 -11.83 7.04
C ASP A 128 0.60 -12.99 6.07
N ASP A 129 -0.34 -12.89 5.17
CA ASP A 129 -0.68 -13.92 4.18
C ASP A 129 -0.02 -13.72 2.80
N ALA A 130 0.98 -12.84 2.70
CA ALA A 130 1.80 -12.69 1.50
C ALA A 130 2.59 -13.96 1.16
N VAL A 131 2.94 -14.11 -0.14
CA VAL A 131 3.78 -15.22 -0.58
C VAL A 131 5.18 -15.15 0.02
N VAL A 132 5.85 -16.31 0.09
CA VAL A 132 7.14 -16.44 0.78
C VAL A 132 8.22 -15.53 0.19
N GLU A 133 8.25 -15.36 -1.12
CA GLU A 133 9.23 -14.52 -1.83
C GLU A 133 9.10 -13.04 -1.45
N VAL A 134 7.88 -12.57 -1.27
CA VAL A 134 7.59 -11.20 -0.83
C VAL A 134 7.98 -11.01 0.64
N LYS A 135 7.65 -11.97 1.50
CA LYS A 135 8.06 -11.94 2.90
C LYS A 135 9.58 -11.89 3.08
N GLN A 136 10.34 -12.63 2.25
CA GLN A 136 11.80 -12.66 2.32
C GLN A 136 12.48 -11.32 2.07
N ILE A 137 11.88 -10.46 1.23
CA ILE A 137 12.44 -9.14 0.92
C ILE A 137 11.81 -8.01 1.74
N SER A 138 10.75 -8.29 2.49
CA SER A 138 10.06 -7.31 3.32
C SER A 138 10.89 -6.95 4.55
N LYS A 139 11.00 -5.67 4.85
CA LYS A 139 11.57 -5.18 6.11
C LYS A 139 10.60 -5.33 7.28
N TYR A 140 9.33 -5.42 6.99
CA TYR A 140 8.29 -5.66 7.98
C TYR A 140 7.17 -6.50 7.38
N VAL A 141 6.76 -7.53 8.09
CA VAL A 141 5.57 -8.33 7.83
C VAL A 141 4.53 -7.93 8.86
N SER A 142 3.38 -7.47 8.40
CA SER A 142 2.26 -7.12 9.30
C SER A 142 1.73 -8.38 9.99
N ASN A 143 1.20 -8.23 11.21
CA ASN A 143 0.46 -9.30 11.89
C ASN A 143 -0.99 -9.46 11.37
N PHE A 144 -1.39 -8.63 10.40
CA PHE A 144 -2.72 -8.63 9.81
C PHE A 144 -2.65 -9.11 8.36
N THR A 145 -3.64 -9.87 7.95
CA THR A 145 -3.80 -10.33 6.57
C THR A 145 -4.27 -9.20 5.64
N GLY A 146 -4.14 -9.41 4.34
CA GLY A 146 -4.66 -8.48 3.32
C GLY A 146 -6.13 -8.19 3.53
N GLY A 147 -6.52 -6.93 3.35
CA GLY A 147 -7.90 -6.47 3.55
C GLY A 147 -8.38 -6.40 5.00
N ASN A 148 -7.56 -6.78 5.98
CA ASN A 148 -7.96 -6.93 7.39
C ASN A 148 -7.15 -6.08 8.37
N GLY A 149 -6.60 -4.95 7.92
CA GLY A 149 -5.92 -3.99 8.80
C GLY A 149 -4.41 -3.89 8.60
N CYS A 150 -3.82 -4.62 7.65
CA CYS A 150 -2.37 -4.58 7.39
C CYS A 150 -1.90 -3.18 6.93
N VAL A 151 -2.73 -2.47 6.16
CA VAL A 151 -2.42 -1.10 5.70
C VAL A 151 -2.49 -0.12 6.87
N ARG A 152 -3.52 -0.22 7.71
CA ARG A 152 -3.60 0.59 8.92
C ARG A 152 -2.40 0.36 9.83
N ASP A 153 -1.99 -0.88 10.01
CA ASP A 153 -0.85 -1.23 10.86
C ASP A 153 0.39 -0.41 10.50
N VAL A 154 0.80 -0.39 9.25
CA VAL A 154 2.01 0.32 8.84
C VAL A 154 1.84 1.84 8.84
N ILE A 155 0.70 2.36 8.38
CA ILE A 155 0.42 3.81 8.42
C ILE A 155 0.41 4.31 9.86
N GLU A 156 -0.31 3.63 10.75
CA GLU A 156 -0.42 4.01 12.15
C GLU A 156 0.95 4.06 12.83
N GLN A 157 1.83 3.08 12.58
CA GLN A 157 3.18 3.08 13.12
C GLN A 157 3.98 4.32 12.70
N VAL A 158 3.98 4.65 11.39
CA VAL A 158 4.68 5.83 10.87
C VAL A 158 4.11 7.12 11.47
N LEU A 159 2.79 7.27 11.46
CA LEU A 159 2.15 8.50 11.96
C LEU A 159 2.32 8.67 13.47
N ARG A 160 2.29 7.59 14.26
CA ARG A 160 2.58 7.67 15.71
C ARG A 160 3.98 8.14 15.99
N LEU A 161 4.99 7.60 15.29
CA LEU A 161 6.38 8.00 15.44
C LEU A 161 6.62 9.48 15.11
N ASN A 162 5.85 10.01 14.16
CA ASN A 162 5.93 11.41 13.73
C ASN A 162 4.92 12.33 14.47
N LYS A 163 4.20 11.82 15.47
CA LYS A 163 3.17 12.56 16.25
C LYS A 163 2.02 13.10 15.38
N HIS A 164 1.66 12.37 14.32
CA HIS A 164 0.60 12.74 13.39
C HIS A 164 -0.66 11.87 13.53
N TRP A 165 -0.63 10.83 14.36
CA TRP A 165 -1.76 9.89 14.48
C TRP A 165 -2.94 10.46 15.27
N VAL A 166 -2.70 11.01 16.43
CA VAL A 166 -3.67 11.67 17.34
C VAL A 166 -3.13 12.99 17.84
#